data_8bbd964c2e16869c2b608d878df7c8fe
#
_entry.id   8bbd964c2e16869c2b608d878df7c8fe
#
_cell.length_a   1.000
_cell.length_b   1.000
_cell.length_c   1.000
_cell.angle_alpha   90.00
_cell.angle_beta   90.00
_cell.angle_gamma   90.00
#
_symmetry.space_group_name_H-M   'P 1'
#
loop_
_entity.id
_entity.type
_entity.pdbx_description
1 polymer ?
#
loop_
_entity_poly.entity_id
_entity_poly.type
_entity_poly.pdbx_seq_one_letter_code
_entity_poly.pdbx_strand_id
1 'polypeptide(L)'
;MNEVIAKEIQHLKEQIKKVKSFEEDVNILQKLIPKASFWFDYEINISWQAKSFTEVKQILKGLAEKRIFLISYQKSDTCPIWKLNGKTTTIRMIPNWTGDENAQCKLVQVGEKEVT
;
A
#
# COMPACT_ATOMS: atom_id res chain seq x y z
N MET A 1 3.38 -34.68 -18.62
CA MET A 1 4.05 -33.48 -18.12
C MET A 1 4.73 -33.81 -16.79
N ASN A 2 5.90 -33.23 -16.56
CA ASN A 2 6.61 -33.37 -15.29
C ASN A 2 5.78 -32.77 -14.14
N GLU A 3 5.70 -33.51 -13.03
CA GLU A 3 4.90 -33.06 -11.87
C GLU A 3 5.38 -31.75 -11.25
N VAL A 4 6.71 -31.52 -11.23
CA VAL A 4 7.28 -30.29 -10.69
C VAL A 4 6.85 -29.08 -11.53
N ILE A 5 6.89 -29.24 -12.84
CA ILE A 5 6.47 -28.19 -13.79
C ILE A 5 4.95 -27.96 -13.68
N ALA A 6 4.16 -29.02 -13.56
CA ALA A 6 2.71 -28.90 -13.42
C ALA A 6 2.32 -28.14 -12.15
N LYS A 7 2.99 -28.41 -11.05
CA LYS A 7 2.75 -27.70 -9.78
C LYS A 7 3.12 -26.20 -9.89
N GLU A 8 4.22 -25.89 -10.56
CA GLU A 8 4.65 -24.51 -10.77
C GLU A 8 3.64 -23.74 -11.65
N ILE A 9 3.16 -24.36 -12.71
CA ILE A 9 2.14 -23.77 -13.58
C ILE A 9 0.87 -23.48 -12.77
N GLN A 10 0.44 -24.43 -11.93
CA GLN A 10 -0.74 -24.24 -11.08
C GLN A 10 -0.54 -23.10 -10.10
N HIS A 11 0.63 -22.99 -9.48
CA HIS A 11 0.99 -21.91 -8.58
C HIS A 11 0.93 -20.55 -9.29
N LEU A 12 1.49 -20.46 -10.49
CA LEU A 12 1.47 -19.24 -11.30
C LEU A 12 0.03 -18.84 -11.69
N LYS A 13 -0.81 -19.80 -12.03
CA LYS A 13 -2.22 -19.55 -12.34
C LYS A 13 -2.96 -18.97 -11.12
N GLU A 14 -2.70 -19.49 -9.94
CA GLU A 14 -3.28 -18.99 -8.70
C GLU A 14 -2.82 -17.58 -8.39
N GLN A 15 -1.54 -17.28 -8.62
CA GLN A 15 -1.00 -15.93 -8.44
C GLN A 15 -1.62 -14.93 -9.41
N ILE A 16 -1.78 -15.31 -10.68
CA ILE A 16 -2.43 -14.46 -11.68
C ILE A 16 -3.86 -14.12 -11.25
N LYS A 17 -4.60 -15.12 -10.81
CA LYS A 17 -5.96 -14.95 -10.31
C LYS A 17 -6.01 -13.98 -9.14
N LYS A 18 -5.07 -14.11 -8.22
CA LYS A 18 -4.97 -13.26 -7.04
C LYS A 18 -4.67 -11.81 -7.42
N VAL A 19 -3.68 -11.60 -8.30
CA VAL A 19 -3.31 -10.24 -8.75
C VAL A 19 -4.48 -9.58 -9.49
N LYS A 20 -5.22 -10.33 -10.29
CA LYS A 20 -6.42 -9.79 -10.95
C LYS A 20 -7.47 -9.31 -9.96
N SER A 21 -7.56 -9.97 -8.79
CA SER A 21 -8.50 -9.56 -7.76
C SER A 21 -8.16 -8.22 -7.11
N PHE A 22 -6.93 -7.72 -7.31
CA PHE A 22 -6.48 -6.44 -6.75
C PHE A 22 -6.88 -5.22 -7.60
N GLU A 23 -7.42 -5.43 -8.79
CA GLU A 23 -7.65 -4.37 -9.76
C GLU A 23 -8.47 -3.21 -9.22
N GLU A 24 -9.52 -3.47 -8.47
CA GLU A 24 -10.36 -2.42 -7.90
C GLU A 24 -9.57 -1.49 -6.98
N ASP A 25 -8.80 -2.07 -6.06
CA ASP A 25 -7.98 -1.29 -5.13
C ASP A 25 -6.86 -0.53 -5.85
N VAL A 26 -6.22 -1.17 -6.84
CA VAL A 26 -5.18 -0.53 -7.64
C VAL A 26 -5.73 0.66 -8.41
N ASN A 27 -6.92 0.55 -8.98
CA ASN A 27 -7.55 1.65 -9.69
C ASN A 27 -7.79 2.86 -8.78
N ILE A 28 -8.22 2.62 -7.54
CA ILE A 28 -8.39 3.68 -6.55
C ILE A 28 -7.05 4.34 -6.20
N LEU A 29 -6.03 3.52 -5.96
CA LEU A 29 -4.70 4.00 -5.60
C LEU A 29 -4.05 4.79 -6.73
N GLN A 30 -4.20 4.35 -7.97
CA GLN A 30 -3.64 5.06 -9.13
C GLN A 30 -4.27 6.43 -9.33
N LYS A 31 -5.54 6.58 -9.04
CA LYS A 31 -6.22 7.89 -9.12
C LYS A 31 -5.70 8.85 -8.05
N LEU A 32 -5.43 8.35 -6.85
CA LEU A 32 -4.96 9.17 -5.74
C LEU A 32 -3.46 9.44 -5.81
N ILE A 33 -2.69 8.50 -6.34
CA ILE A 33 -1.22 8.58 -6.39
C ILE A 33 -0.75 8.17 -7.80
N PRO A 34 -0.91 9.04 -8.81
CA PRO A 34 -0.65 8.68 -10.21
C PRO A 34 0.79 8.27 -10.51
N LYS A 35 1.76 8.75 -9.72
CA LYS A 35 3.19 8.46 -9.95
C LYS A 35 3.73 7.36 -9.05
N ALA A 36 2.86 6.62 -8.38
CA ALA A 36 3.29 5.56 -7.48
C ALA A 36 3.85 4.36 -8.24
N SER A 37 4.76 3.65 -7.57
CA SER A 37 5.25 2.35 -8.02
C SER A 37 4.50 1.26 -7.26
N PHE A 38 4.16 0.19 -7.97
CA PHE A 38 3.42 -0.94 -7.41
C PHE A 38 4.23 -2.22 -7.54
N TRP A 39 4.12 -3.08 -6.53
CA TRP A 39 4.52 -4.48 -6.64
C TRP A 39 3.57 -5.34 -5.82
N PHE A 40 3.52 -6.62 -6.14
CA PHE A 40 2.50 -7.50 -5.60
C PHE A 40 3.13 -8.77 -5.03
N ASP A 41 2.66 -9.16 -3.85
CA ASP A 41 2.92 -10.45 -3.24
C ASP A 41 1.57 -10.98 -2.73
N TYR A 42 1.41 -11.22 -1.44
CA TYR A 42 0.10 -11.55 -0.88
C TYR A 42 -0.80 -10.34 -0.70
N GLU A 43 -0.25 -9.16 -0.88
CA GLU A 43 -0.94 -7.90 -0.71
C GLU A 43 -0.46 -6.91 -1.77
N ILE A 44 -1.14 -5.78 -1.88
CA ILE A 44 -0.71 -4.68 -2.75
C ILE A 44 0.35 -3.88 -2.01
N ASN A 45 1.49 -3.68 -2.66
CA ASN A 45 2.53 -2.78 -2.16
C ASN A 45 2.59 -1.55 -3.05
N ILE A 46 2.64 -0.38 -2.45
CA ILE A 46 2.69 0.88 -3.19
C ILE A 46 3.71 1.81 -2.53
N SER A 47 4.56 2.42 -3.33
CA SER A 47 5.49 3.43 -2.86
C SER A 47 5.46 4.63 -3.77
N TRP A 48 5.72 5.81 -3.21
CA TRP A 48 5.80 7.05 -3.96
C TRP A 48 6.65 8.07 -3.21
N GLN A 49 7.09 9.09 -3.94
CA GLN A 49 7.81 10.20 -3.35
C GLN A 49 6.81 11.18 -2.73
N ALA A 50 6.68 11.18 -1.42
CA ALA A 50 5.80 12.10 -0.72
C ALA A 50 6.44 13.48 -0.62
N LYS A 51 5.67 14.52 -0.92
CA LYS A 51 6.15 15.90 -0.88
C LYS A 51 6.05 16.49 0.53
N SER A 52 4.98 16.14 1.24
CA SER A 52 4.69 16.71 2.56
C SER A 52 3.77 15.80 3.34
N PHE A 53 3.66 16.06 4.63
CA PHE A 53 2.67 15.40 5.46
C PHE A 53 1.24 15.67 5.00
N THR A 54 0.98 16.90 4.57
CA THR A 54 -0.35 17.27 4.07
C THR A 54 -0.78 16.38 2.90
N GLU A 55 0.14 16.10 1.97
CA GLU A 55 -0.14 15.18 0.86
C GLU A 55 -0.52 13.78 1.35
N VAL A 56 0.28 13.20 2.24
CA VAL A 56 0.03 11.86 2.81
C VAL A 56 -1.32 11.83 3.52
N LYS A 57 -1.62 12.86 4.30
CA LYS A 57 -2.88 12.99 5.02
C LYS A 57 -4.08 13.05 4.08
N GLN A 58 -3.98 13.81 2.99
CA GLN A 58 -5.04 13.90 1.99
C GLN A 58 -5.28 12.56 1.30
N ILE A 59 -4.22 11.83 0.98
CA ILE A 59 -4.32 10.50 0.39
C ILE A 59 -5.04 9.54 1.34
N LEU A 60 -4.66 9.54 2.62
CA LEU A 60 -5.29 8.67 3.62
C LEU A 60 -6.77 9.02 3.81
N LYS A 61 -7.12 10.29 3.79
CA LYS A 61 -8.52 10.72 3.85
C LYS A 61 -9.30 10.26 2.62
N GLY A 62 -8.71 10.39 1.44
CA GLY A 62 -9.32 9.91 0.21
C GLY A 62 -9.57 8.40 0.23
N LEU A 63 -8.64 7.63 0.79
CA LEU A 63 -8.78 6.20 0.94
C LEU A 63 -9.89 5.85 1.95
N ALA A 64 -9.98 6.58 3.05
CA ALA A 64 -11.03 6.38 4.04
C ALA A 64 -12.42 6.62 3.45
N GLU A 65 -12.57 7.63 2.60
CA GLU A 65 -13.82 7.92 1.89
C GLU A 65 -14.21 6.77 0.95
N LYS A 66 -13.24 6.03 0.42
CA LYS A 66 -13.47 4.85 -0.42
C LYS A 66 -13.61 3.57 0.39
N ARG A 67 -13.75 3.66 1.71
CA ARG A 67 -13.85 2.53 2.63
C ARG A 67 -12.60 1.66 2.69
N ILE A 68 -11.44 2.28 2.54
CA ILE A 68 -10.15 1.66 2.79
C ILE A 68 -9.64 2.25 4.10
N PHE A 69 -9.45 1.41 5.10
CA PHE A 69 -9.20 1.85 6.47
C PHE A 69 -7.80 1.48 6.93
N LEU A 70 -7.20 2.38 7.70
CA LEU A 70 -5.95 2.09 8.38
C LEU A 70 -6.19 1.00 9.43
N ILE A 71 -5.47 -0.11 9.32
CA ILE A 71 -5.54 -1.20 10.29
C ILE A 71 -4.31 -1.26 11.20
N SER A 72 -3.17 -0.85 10.70
CA SER A 72 -1.95 -0.76 11.49
C SER A 72 -0.90 0.02 10.72
N TYR A 73 0.12 0.49 11.42
CA TYR A 73 1.32 0.97 10.78
C TYR A 73 2.52 0.24 11.36
N GLN A 74 3.55 0.07 10.54
CA GLN A 74 4.81 -0.49 10.98
C GLN A 74 5.87 0.58 10.82
N LYS A 75 6.59 0.82 11.90
CA LYS A 75 7.71 1.73 11.88
C LYS A 75 8.96 0.94 11.55
N SER A 76 9.45 1.06 10.31
CA SER A 76 10.76 0.52 9.99
C SER A 76 11.84 1.50 10.45
N ASP A 77 13.11 1.05 10.48
CA ASP A 77 14.21 1.89 10.96
C ASP A 77 14.39 3.17 10.15
N THR A 78 13.94 3.19 8.88
CA THR A 78 14.20 4.28 7.96
C THR A 78 12.96 4.88 7.30
N CYS A 79 11.84 4.18 7.30
CA CYS A 79 10.67 4.65 6.57
C CYS A 79 9.37 4.17 7.21
N PRO A 80 8.38 5.05 7.42
CA PRO A 80 7.09 4.62 7.92
C PRO A 80 6.36 3.77 6.88
N ILE A 81 5.75 2.69 7.35
CA ILE A 81 4.97 1.78 6.52
C ILE A 81 3.58 1.70 7.12
N TRP A 82 2.57 1.97 6.33
CA TRP A 82 1.18 1.91 6.75
C TRP A 82 0.49 0.74 6.09
N LYS A 83 -0.19 -0.07 6.89
CA LYS A 83 -1.04 -1.14 6.38
C LYS A 83 -2.48 -0.72 6.45
N LEU A 84 -3.17 -0.87 5.33
CA LEU A 84 -4.56 -0.49 5.18
C LEU A 84 -5.37 -1.73 4.81
N ASN A 85 -6.61 -1.74 5.25
CA ASN A 85 -7.55 -2.77 4.84
C ASN A 85 -8.28 -2.27 3.58
N GLY A 86 -7.88 -2.79 2.43
CA GLY A 86 -8.51 -2.46 1.16
C GLY A 86 -9.82 -3.22 0.96
N LYS A 87 -10.46 -3.02 -0.19
CA LYS A 87 -11.70 -3.72 -0.52
C LYS A 87 -11.47 -5.19 -0.86
N THR A 88 -10.37 -5.49 -1.50
CA THR A 88 -10.06 -6.84 -1.99
C THR A 88 -8.87 -7.49 -1.27
N THR A 89 -8.00 -6.69 -0.68
CA THR A 89 -6.82 -7.19 0.02
C THR A 89 -6.24 -6.13 0.94
N THR A 90 -5.20 -6.48 1.66
CA THR A 90 -4.42 -5.54 2.46
C THR A 90 -3.52 -4.72 1.56
N ILE A 91 -3.35 -3.45 1.87
CA ILE A 91 -2.51 -2.52 1.13
C ILE A 91 -1.38 -2.06 2.06
N ARG A 92 -0.15 -2.20 1.58
CA ARG A 92 1.04 -1.74 2.30
C ARG A 92 1.55 -0.48 1.62
N MET A 93 1.49 0.65 2.32
CA MET A 93 1.83 1.95 1.77
C MET A 93 3.16 2.45 2.33
N ILE A 94 4.05 2.84 1.43
CA ILE A 94 5.39 3.29 1.77
C ILE A 94 5.63 4.66 1.13
N PRO A 95 5.29 5.75 1.84
CA PRO A 95 5.63 7.09 1.35
C PRO A 95 7.12 7.35 1.57
N ASN A 96 7.85 7.64 0.51
CA ASN A 96 9.25 8.01 0.59
C ASN A 96 9.35 9.51 0.82
N TRP A 97 10.08 9.89 1.84
CA TRP A 97 10.22 11.29 2.25
C TRP A 97 11.70 11.67 2.22
N THR A 98 12.01 12.78 1.59
CA THR A 98 13.39 13.27 1.49
C THR A 98 13.77 14.26 2.58
N GLY A 99 13.02 14.30 3.65
CA GLY A 99 13.28 15.19 4.77
C GLY A 99 13.96 14.53 5.95
N ASP A 100 13.95 15.23 7.06
CA ASP A 100 14.46 14.76 8.35
C ASP A 100 13.74 13.50 8.80
N GLU A 101 14.48 12.47 9.22
CA GLU A 101 13.93 11.21 9.75
C GLU A 101 12.96 11.43 10.92
N ASN A 102 13.26 12.39 11.78
CA ASN A 102 12.38 12.75 12.90
C ASN A 102 11.05 13.33 12.42
N ALA A 103 11.05 14.04 11.32
CA ALA A 103 9.83 14.55 10.72
C ALA A 103 8.95 13.41 10.20
N GLN A 104 9.55 12.37 9.61
CA GLN A 104 8.83 11.18 9.16
C GLN A 104 8.12 10.47 10.31
N CYS A 105 8.80 10.31 11.43
CA CYS A 105 8.20 9.70 12.63
C CYS A 105 7.01 10.49 13.15
N LYS A 106 7.11 11.80 13.16
CA LYS A 106 6.02 12.67 13.55
C LYS A 106 4.84 12.58 12.59
N LEU A 107 5.13 12.48 11.29
CA LEU A 107 4.10 12.35 10.26
C LEU A 107 3.26 11.11 10.47
N VAL A 108 3.89 9.98 10.74
CA VAL A 108 3.19 8.72 10.96
C VAL A 108 2.26 8.82 12.16
N GLN A 109 2.74 9.36 13.27
CA GLN A 109 1.93 9.51 14.49
C GLN A 109 0.70 10.37 14.28
N VAL A 110 0.88 11.52 13.63
CA VAL A 110 -0.23 12.44 13.35
C VAL A 110 -1.20 11.82 12.35
N GLY A 111 -0.68 11.17 11.30
CA GLY A 111 -1.52 10.48 10.32
C GLY A 111 -2.37 9.40 10.94
N GLU A 112 -1.80 8.61 11.84
CA GLU A 112 -2.54 7.58 12.56
C GLU A 112 -3.69 8.15 13.38
N LYS A 113 -3.45 9.23 14.11
CA LYS A 113 -4.47 9.88 14.92
C LYS A 113 -5.62 10.45 14.09
N GLU A 114 -5.33 10.90 12.88
CA GLU A 114 -6.34 11.54 12.03
C GLU A 114 -7.15 10.56 11.20
N VAL A 115 -6.60 9.40 10.89
CA VAL A 115 -7.27 8.39 10.06
C VAL A 115 -8.01 7.38 10.92
N THR A 116 -7.49 7.07 12.09
CA THR A 116 -8.13 6.17 13.04
C THR A 116 -9.04 6.90 13.99
#